data_709b275091a7bce3c61b3cf917b1a70b
#
_entry.id   709b275091a7bce3c61b3cf917b1a70b
#
_cell.length_a   1.000
_cell.length_b   1.000
_cell.length_c   1.000
_cell.angle_alpha   90.00
_cell.angle_beta   90.00
_cell.angle_gamma   90.00
#
_symmetry.space_group_name_H-M   'P 1'
#
loop_
_entity.id
_entity.type
_entity.pdbx_description
1 polymer ?
#
loop_
_entity_poly.entity_id
_entity_poly.type
_entity_poly.pdbx_seq_one_letter_code
_entity_poly.pdbx_strand_id
1 'polypeptide(L)'
;LFVKMDVSKRSVFEQEGFLVTFKVYSLENFSITGLKYPEFEGFLVQEVELPQEKQLTLENYNGRNYQSAVMRQVILYPQRSGKITIEGGKYDAVVRVRMQQAGGGSIFDSFFDSYRDVSKVLTTSPVTIDVKPLPSGKPASFSGAVGTFSMTADISSNNVKTDEAVTIKVKITGNGNVKLVKNPEVVFPNDFDVYDPKVEMDIKTTTAGVSGSKTIEYMAIPRYAGDFEIPAIAFSYFDIKSGSYKTIKSEPYKLHVEQGKGGSGSSPVVSNFSNKESVKYLGKDIRYLKTKDFSFIEGGDGIFFGSFMYYLCYIVPAILFIVFFFIYRKQVKEN
;
A
#
# COMPACT_ATOMS: atom_id res chain seq x y z
N LEU A 1 31.13 14.35 -10.49
CA LEU A 1 29.75 14.07 -10.19
C LEU A 1 29.34 12.73 -10.77
N PHE A 2 28.73 11.86 -9.96
CA PHE A 2 28.15 10.58 -10.38
C PHE A 2 27.01 10.17 -9.43
N VAL A 3 26.15 9.28 -9.90
CA VAL A 3 25.08 8.65 -9.09
C VAL A 3 25.39 7.17 -8.95
N LYS A 4 25.16 6.62 -7.78
CA LYS A 4 25.35 5.20 -7.48
C LYS A 4 24.04 4.59 -6.98
N MET A 5 23.74 3.39 -7.47
CA MET A 5 22.67 2.54 -6.96
C MET A 5 23.31 1.44 -6.12
N ASP A 6 23.08 1.48 -4.81
CA ASP A 6 23.55 0.49 -3.85
C ASP A 6 22.41 -0.40 -3.40
N VAL A 7 22.66 -1.70 -3.34
CA VAL A 7 21.72 -2.71 -2.84
C VAL A 7 22.29 -3.33 -1.57
N SER A 8 21.45 -3.50 -0.55
CA SER A 8 21.88 -4.07 0.73
C SER A 8 22.18 -5.57 0.64
N LYS A 9 21.54 -6.28 -0.30
CA LYS A 9 21.72 -7.72 -0.55
C LYS A 9 21.65 -8.01 -2.05
N ARG A 10 22.47 -8.93 -2.53
CA ARG A 10 22.45 -9.41 -3.92
C ARG A 10 21.83 -10.81 -4.08
N SER A 11 21.64 -11.51 -2.98
CA SER A 11 20.94 -12.81 -2.93
C SER A 11 19.92 -12.77 -1.80
N VAL A 12 18.65 -13.04 -2.13
CA VAL A 12 17.50 -12.96 -1.23
C VAL A 12 16.53 -14.09 -1.56
N PHE A 13 15.60 -14.38 -0.65
CA PHE A 13 14.46 -15.26 -0.95
C PHE A 13 13.32 -14.49 -1.61
N GLU A 14 12.41 -15.21 -2.28
CA GLU A 14 11.12 -14.63 -2.68
C GLU A 14 10.46 -13.94 -1.50
N GLN A 15 9.88 -12.73 -1.73
CA GLN A 15 9.22 -11.93 -0.70
C GLN A 15 10.14 -11.43 0.42
N GLU A 16 11.46 -11.66 0.37
CA GLU A 16 12.42 -11.07 1.30
C GLU A 16 12.74 -9.64 0.88
N GLY A 17 12.49 -8.67 1.77
CA GLY A 17 12.78 -7.27 1.53
C GLY A 17 14.28 -6.95 1.59
N PHE A 18 14.76 -6.13 0.65
CA PHE A 18 16.11 -5.55 0.67
C PHE A 18 16.08 -4.07 0.28
N LEU A 19 17.01 -3.31 0.86
CA LEU A 19 17.12 -1.87 0.62
C LEU A 19 17.87 -1.58 -0.68
N VAL A 20 17.35 -0.65 -1.47
CA VAL A 20 18.04 -0.01 -2.60
C VAL A 20 18.16 1.47 -2.31
N THR A 21 19.38 1.99 -2.42
CA THR A 21 19.71 3.39 -2.17
C THR A 21 20.31 4.04 -3.42
N PHE A 22 19.72 5.13 -3.85
CA PHE A 22 20.29 6.00 -4.88
C PHE A 22 20.98 7.18 -4.20
N LYS A 23 22.27 7.29 -4.42
CA LYS A 23 23.10 8.33 -3.80
C LYS A 23 23.91 9.08 -4.86
N VAL A 24 23.93 10.40 -4.77
CA VAL A 24 24.75 11.25 -5.61
C VAL A 24 26.04 11.60 -4.89
N TYR A 25 27.13 11.68 -5.63
CA TYR A 25 28.46 12.08 -5.17
C TYR A 25 29.02 13.19 -6.05
N SER A 26 29.51 14.27 -5.45
CA SER A 26 30.11 15.41 -6.16
C SER A 26 31.32 15.96 -5.45
N LEU A 27 32.26 16.47 -6.23
CA LEU A 27 33.37 17.32 -5.74
C LEU A 27 33.03 18.79 -5.85
N GLU A 28 32.10 19.14 -6.72
CA GLU A 28 31.72 20.52 -7.06
C GLU A 28 30.26 20.77 -6.73
N ASN A 29 29.88 22.05 -6.70
CA ASN A 29 28.49 22.42 -6.56
C ASN A 29 27.68 21.94 -7.77
N PHE A 30 26.53 21.35 -7.53
CA PHE A 30 25.67 20.76 -8.57
C PHE A 30 24.19 20.97 -8.28
N SER A 31 23.39 20.86 -9.33
CA SER A 31 21.93 20.77 -9.27
C SER A 31 21.46 19.60 -10.11
N ILE A 32 20.49 18.84 -9.61
CA ILE A 32 19.81 17.79 -10.39
C ILE A 32 18.58 18.42 -11.02
N THR A 33 18.51 18.39 -12.34
CA THR A 33 17.43 19.01 -13.13
C THR A 33 16.44 18.00 -13.68
N GLY A 34 16.83 16.72 -13.78
CA GLY A 34 15.97 15.64 -14.22
C GLY A 34 16.26 14.34 -13.49
N LEU A 35 15.19 13.58 -13.13
CA LEU A 35 15.27 12.33 -12.40
C LEU A 35 14.44 11.27 -13.12
N LYS A 36 15.10 10.25 -13.67
CA LYS A 36 14.46 9.06 -14.20
C LYS A 36 15.03 7.83 -13.48
N TYR A 37 14.35 7.41 -12.41
CA TYR A 37 14.70 6.17 -11.72
C TYR A 37 14.36 4.95 -12.57
N PRO A 38 15.04 3.80 -12.35
CA PRO A 38 14.68 2.56 -13.01
C PRO A 38 13.29 2.10 -12.62
N GLU A 39 12.65 1.35 -13.51
CA GLU A 39 11.48 0.56 -13.20
C GLU A 39 11.92 -0.69 -12.43
N PHE A 40 11.14 -1.08 -11.43
CA PHE A 40 11.43 -2.24 -10.60
C PHE A 40 10.56 -3.43 -11.01
N GLU A 41 10.68 -3.85 -12.27
CA GLU A 41 9.93 -5.00 -12.77
C GLU A 41 10.21 -6.27 -11.98
N GLY A 42 9.14 -6.96 -11.56
CA GLY A 42 9.23 -8.17 -10.74
C GLY A 42 9.43 -7.94 -9.25
N PHE A 43 9.39 -6.67 -8.82
CA PHE A 43 9.44 -6.29 -7.40
C PHE A 43 8.21 -5.49 -6.98
N LEU A 44 7.78 -5.71 -5.75
CA LEU A 44 6.90 -4.76 -5.08
C LEU A 44 7.78 -3.73 -4.37
N VAL A 45 7.41 -2.45 -4.49
CA VAL A 45 8.22 -1.32 -4.01
C VAL A 45 7.56 -0.71 -2.78
N GLN A 46 8.36 -0.46 -1.73
CA GLN A 46 7.96 0.37 -0.60
C GLN A 46 8.97 1.50 -0.42
N GLU A 47 8.48 2.74 -0.46
CA GLU A 47 9.31 3.93 -0.26
C GLU A 47 9.75 4.03 1.20
N VAL A 48 11.00 4.45 1.39
CA VAL A 48 11.52 4.89 2.68
C VAL A 48 11.42 6.41 2.70
N GLU A 49 10.72 6.94 3.69
CA GLU A 49 10.62 8.39 3.85
C GLU A 49 11.99 9.00 4.14
N LEU A 50 12.37 9.97 3.33
CA LEU A 50 13.58 10.75 3.51
C LEU A 50 13.24 12.13 4.09
N PRO A 51 14.14 12.74 4.87
CA PRO A 51 13.99 14.13 5.28
C PRO A 51 13.78 15.05 4.08
N GLN A 52 12.91 16.04 4.21
CA GLN A 52 12.64 17.02 3.15
C GLN A 52 13.90 17.81 2.78
N GLU A 53 14.71 18.17 3.78
CA GLU A 53 16.00 18.79 3.57
C GLU A 53 17.07 17.72 3.38
N LYS A 54 17.65 17.68 2.19
CA LYS A 54 18.76 16.76 1.87
C LYS A 54 20.05 17.36 2.39
N GLN A 55 20.57 16.79 3.45
CA GLN A 55 21.88 17.17 3.98
C GLN A 55 22.98 16.53 3.14
N LEU A 56 23.94 17.35 2.72
CA LEU A 56 25.17 16.86 2.11
C LEU A 56 26.10 16.35 3.21
N THR A 57 26.57 15.12 3.06
CA THR A 57 27.56 14.50 3.95
C THR A 57 28.87 14.29 3.21
N LEU A 58 29.99 14.45 3.91
CA LEU A 58 31.30 14.18 3.35
C LEU A 58 31.61 12.69 3.48
N GLU A 59 31.80 12.01 2.35
CA GLU A 59 32.11 10.58 2.31
C GLU A 59 33.35 10.30 1.47
N ASN A 60 34.20 9.38 1.96
CA ASN A 60 35.34 8.89 1.19
C ASN A 60 34.89 7.79 0.23
N TYR A 61 35.13 7.99 -1.06
CA TYR A 61 34.89 6.99 -2.09
C TYR A 61 36.13 6.84 -2.97
N ASN A 62 36.70 5.64 -3.00
CA ASN A 62 37.92 5.30 -3.74
C ASN A 62 39.09 6.28 -3.45
N GLY A 63 39.31 6.61 -2.17
CA GLY A 63 40.39 7.47 -1.73
C GLY A 63 40.16 8.97 -1.92
N ARG A 64 39.01 9.41 -2.38
CA ARG A 64 38.64 10.83 -2.52
C ARG A 64 37.40 11.13 -1.67
N ASN A 65 37.40 12.31 -1.07
CA ASN A 65 36.25 12.80 -0.28
C ASN A 65 35.27 13.53 -1.20
N TYR A 66 34.01 13.06 -1.23
CA TYR A 66 32.93 13.64 -1.99
C TYR A 66 31.86 14.18 -1.05
N GLN A 67 31.20 15.24 -1.46
CA GLN A 67 29.91 15.60 -0.92
C GLN A 67 28.88 14.60 -1.49
N SER A 68 28.13 13.97 -0.62
CA SER A 68 27.14 12.96 -0.99
C SER A 68 25.77 13.27 -0.42
N ALA A 69 24.72 12.91 -1.14
CA ALA A 69 23.36 12.98 -0.66
C ALA A 69 22.54 11.76 -1.11
N VAL A 70 21.69 11.28 -0.22
CA VAL A 70 20.71 10.25 -0.56
C VAL A 70 19.58 10.90 -1.34
N MET A 71 19.34 10.38 -2.55
CA MET A 71 18.31 10.89 -3.46
C MET A 71 16.97 10.15 -3.27
N ARG A 72 17.05 8.82 -3.15
CA ARG A 72 15.88 7.93 -2.97
C ARG A 72 16.31 6.66 -2.26
N GLN A 73 15.43 6.14 -1.42
CA GLN A 73 15.57 4.83 -0.80
C GLN A 73 14.27 4.05 -0.92
N VAL A 74 14.37 2.78 -1.28
CA VAL A 74 13.22 1.89 -1.41
C VAL A 74 13.54 0.51 -0.85
N ILE A 75 12.55 -0.14 -0.28
CA ILE A 75 12.60 -1.57 0.03
C ILE A 75 11.91 -2.30 -1.11
N LEU A 76 12.62 -3.25 -1.72
CA LEU A 76 12.12 -4.07 -2.80
C LEU A 76 11.83 -5.48 -2.30
N TYR A 77 10.67 -6.04 -2.68
CA TYR A 77 10.24 -7.40 -2.41
C TYR A 77 10.11 -8.16 -3.73
N PRO A 78 11.00 -9.13 -4.04
CA PRO A 78 10.90 -9.90 -5.27
C PRO A 78 9.64 -10.77 -5.29
N GLN A 79 8.91 -10.76 -6.41
CA GLN A 79 7.64 -11.48 -6.57
C GLN A 79 7.82 -12.84 -7.26
N ARG A 80 9.01 -13.13 -7.75
CA ARG A 80 9.36 -14.39 -8.41
C ARG A 80 10.81 -14.75 -8.10
N SER A 81 11.13 -16.04 -8.17
CA SER A 81 12.50 -16.55 -8.07
C SER A 81 13.29 -16.41 -9.40
N GLY A 82 14.59 -16.60 -9.32
CA GLY A 82 15.53 -16.49 -10.42
C GLY A 82 16.30 -15.17 -10.41
N LYS A 83 17.05 -14.92 -11.47
CA LYS A 83 17.81 -13.68 -11.62
C LYS A 83 16.91 -12.56 -12.11
N ILE A 84 16.83 -11.48 -11.36
CA ILE A 84 16.07 -10.27 -11.72
C ILE A 84 17.06 -9.11 -11.77
N THR A 85 17.11 -8.40 -12.89
CA THR A 85 18.01 -7.25 -13.07
C THR A 85 17.22 -5.96 -12.86
N ILE A 86 17.75 -5.10 -11.99
CA ILE A 86 17.30 -3.72 -11.83
C ILE A 86 18.12 -2.90 -12.81
N GLU A 87 17.46 -2.29 -13.79
CA GLU A 87 18.10 -1.47 -14.82
C GLU A 87 18.71 -0.18 -14.24
N GLY A 88 19.53 0.49 -15.02
CA GLY A 88 20.12 1.76 -14.63
C GLY A 88 19.14 2.92 -14.71
N GLY A 89 19.20 3.84 -13.75
CA GLY A 89 18.50 5.13 -13.82
C GLY A 89 19.28 6.15 -14.64
N LYS A 90 18.60 7.22 -15.09
CA LYS A 90 19.16 8.34 -15.83
C LYS A 90 18.87 9.66 -15.09
N TYR A 91 19.88 10.50 -14.93
CA TYR A 91 19.80 11.72 -14.15
C TYR A 91 20.44 12.86 -14.90
N ASP A 92 19.69 13.93 -15.11
CA ASP A 92 20.22 15.16 -15.71
C ASP A 92 20.71 16.09 -14.59
N ALA A 93 21.91 16.58 -14.72
CA ALA A 93 22.54 17.41 -13.73
C ALA A 93 23.27 18.61 -14.38
N VAL A 94 23.35 19.70 -13.63
CA VAL A 94 24.19 20.87 -13.96
C VAL A 94 25.25 20.99 -12.88
N VAL A 95 26.49 21.05 -13.31
CA VAL A 95 27.66 21.21 -12.42
C VAL A 95 28.26 22.59 -12.66
N ARG A 96 28.46 23.30 -11.57
CA ARG A 96 29.16 24.59 -11.61
C ARG A 96 30.67 24.37 -11.44
N VAL A 97 31.40 24.53 -12.54
CA VAL A 97 32.87 24.36 -12.54
C VAL A 97 33.57 25.72 -12.60
N ARG A 98 34.64 25.82 -11.81
CA ARG A 98 35.51 27.01 -11.84
C ARG A 98 36.36 26.96 -13.12
N MET A 99 36.31 28.02 -13.92
CA MET A 99 37.19 28.15 -15.07
C MET A 99 38.60 28.52 -14.62
N GLN A 100 39.59 27.68 -14.88
CA GLN A 100 41.00 28.09 -14.84
C GLN A 100 41.32 28.85 -16.10
N GLN A 101 41.55 30.12 -15.98
CA GLN A 101 42.08 30.93 -17.09
C GLN A 101 43.50 30.48 -17.37
N ALA A 102 43.72 29.86 -18.51
CA ALA A 102 45.10 29.55 -18.98
C ALA A 102 45.79 30.85 -19.35
N GLY A 103 46.79 31.21 -18.57
CA GLY A 103 47.82 32.21 -18.68
C GLY A 103 47.64 33.36 -19.67
N GLY A 104 47.57 34.62 -19.17
CA GLY A 104 47.69 35.84 -19.97
C GLY A 104 46.77 36.99 -19.56
N GLY A 105 46.03 36.89 -18.46
CA GLY A 105 45.13 37.95 -17.97
C GLY A 105 45.85 38.98 -17.09
N SER A 106 45.39 40.23 -17.12
CA SER A 106 45.73 41.31 -16.23
C SER A 106 45.52 40.93 -14.76
N ILE A 107 46.31 41.51 -13.84
CA ILE A 107 46.16 41.32 -12.37
C ILE A 107 44.72 41.57 -11.89
N PHE A 108 43.90 42.30 -12.65
CA PHE A 108 42.49 42.55 -12.34
C PHE A 108 41.55 41.40 -12.73
N ASP A 109 41.90 40.52 -13.67
CA ASP A 109 41.10 39.39 -14.08
C ASP A 109 41.04 38.26 -13.01
N SER A 110 42.02 38.25 -12.09
CA SER A 110 42.03 37.27 -10.99
C SER A 110 41.00 37.55 -9.91
N PHE A 111 40.35 38.73 -9.92
CA PHE A 111 39.29 39.08 -8.96
C PHE A 111 37.90 38.61 -9.37
N PHE A 112 37.70 38.17 -10.63
CA PHE A 112 36.44 37.63 -11.09
C PHE A 112 36.54 36.11 -11.25
N ASP A 113 36.09 35.38 -10.19
CA ASP A 113 35.88 33.93 -10.28
C ASP A 113 34.84 33.65 -11.37
N SER A 114 35.32 33.24 -12.56
CA SER A 114 34.43 32.84 -13.64
C SER A 114 33.99 31.41 -13.43
N TYR A 115 32.68 31.20 -13.20
CA TYR A 115 32.06 29.89 -13.14
C TYR A 115 31.33 29.61 -14.46
N ARG A 116 31.35 28.35 -14.86
CA ARG A 116 30.56 27.86 -16.00
C ARG A 116 29.67 26.73 -15.56
N ASP A 117 28.43 26.80 -15.91
CA ASP A 117 27.47 25.73 -15.72
C ASP A 117 27.58 24.72 -16.88
N VAL A 118 27.84 23.45 -16.55
CA VAL A 118 28.00 22.35 -17.50
C VAL A 118 26.92 21.33 -17.27
N SER A 119 26.08 21.08 -18.27
CA SER A 119 25.07 20.03 -18.24
C SER A 119 25.74 18.66 -18.40
N LYS A 120 25.31 17.69 -17.58
CA LYS A 120 25.84 16.34 -17.57
C LYS A 120 24.72 15.33 -17.38
N VAL A 121 24.71 14.30 -18.21
CA VAL A 121 23.80 13.15 -18.05
C VAL A 121 24.54 12.05 -17.30
N LEU A 122 23.97 11.61 -16.19
CA LEU A 122 24.52 10.58 -15.33
C LEU A 122 23.66 9.33 -15.46
N THR A 123 24.28 8.16 -15.42
CA THR A 123 23.59 6.86 -15.42
C THR A 123 24.12 6.00 -14.30
N THR A 124 23.25 5.19 -13.70
CA THR A 124 23.67 4.14 -12.77
C THR A 124 23.83 2.81 -13.52
N SER A 125 24.76 1.98 -13.06
CA SER A 125 24.92 0.64 -13.61
C SER A 125 23.77 -0.27 -13.19
N PRO A 126 23.32 -1.20 -14.04
CA PRO A 126 22.33 -2.20 -13.67
C PRO A 126 22.86 -3.13 -12.57
N VAL A 127 21.95 -3.65 -11.74
CA VAL A 127 22.29 -4.59 -10.66
C VAL A 127 21.39 -5.81 -10.75
N THR A 128 22.01 -7.00 -10.81
CA THR A 128 21.28 -8.27 -10.82
C THR A 128 21.15 -8.81 -9.39
N ILE A 129 19.93 -9.18 -9.04
CA ILE A 129 19.56 -9.81 -7.77
C ILE A 129 19.28 -11.30 -8.04
N ASP A 130 19.91 -12.17 -7.26
CA ASP A 130 19.67 -13.61 -7.28
C ASP A 130 18.59 -13.96 -6.25
N VAL A 131 17.38 -14.28 -6.74
CA VAL A 131 16.22 -14.56 -5.91
C VAL A 131 16.04 -16.06 -5.77
N LYS A 132 16.25 -16.57 -4.57
CA LYS A 132 16.05 -17.97 -4.22
C LYS A 132 14.56 -18.28 -4.03
N PRO A 133 14.06 -19.41 -4.57
CA PRO A 133 12.71 -19.85 -4.27
C PRO A 133 12.57 -20.17 -2.78
N LEU A 134 11.36 -19.99 -2.24
CA LEU A 134 11.05 -20.50 -0.92
C LEU A 134 11.10 -22.04 -0.92
N PRO A 135 11.64 -22.68 0.12
CA PRO A 135 11.74 -24.13 0.20
C PRO A 135 10.39 -24.84 -0.01
N SER A 136 10.43 -26.08 -0.47
CA SER A 136 9.26 -26.97 -0.53
C SER A 136 8.73 -27.27 0.88
N GLY A 137 7.48 -27.75 0.97
CA GLY A 137 6.85 -28.08 2.26
C GLY A 137 6.20 -26.87 2.95
N LYS A 138 5.68 -25.93 2.17
CA LYS A 138 4.85 -24.81 2.70
C LYS A 138 3.66 -25.37 3.50
N PRO A 139 3.48 -25.00 4.79
CA PRO A 139 2.30 -25.36 5.56
C PRO A 139 1.02 -24.81 4.92
N ALA A 140 -0.11 -25.48 5.12
CA ALA A 140 -1.42 -25.00 4.61
C ALA A 140 -1.77 -23.59 5.12
N SER A 141 -1.38 -23.26 6.36
CA SER A 141 -1.56 -21.94 6.99
C SER A 141 -0.52 -20.90 6.56
N PHE A 142 0.34 -21.18 5.54
CA PHE A 142 1.33 -20.22 5.06
C PHE A 142 0.64 -19.07 4.32
N SER A 143 0.75 -17.88 4.88
CA SER A 143 0.09 -16.65 4.41
C SER A 143 0.96 -15.76 3.52
N GLY A 144 2.11 -16.26 3.03
CA GLY A 144 3.07 -15.48 2.26
C GLY A 144 3.98 -14.59 3.12
N ALA A 145 3.98 -14.77 4.44
CA ALA A 145 4.80 -14.01 5.36
C ALA A 145 6.26 -14.47 5.32
N VAL A 146 7.19 -13.56 5.03
CA VAL A 146 8.64 -13.79 4.99
C VAL A 146 9.33 -12.78 5.89
N GLY A 147 10.03 -13.28 6.92
CA GLY A 147 10.64 -12.44 7.94
C GLY A 147 10.58 -13.07 9.32
N THR A 148 10.41 -12.24 10.35
CA THR A 148 10.22 -12.68 11.74
C THR A 148 8.90 -12.13 12.24
N PHE A 149 8.00 -13.02 12.69
CA PHE A 149 6.64 -12.65 13.07
C PHE A 149 6.23 -13.28 14.40
N SER A 150 5.27 -12.63 15.06
CA SER A 150 4.50 -13.13 16.17
C SER A 150 3.02 -12.92 15.90
N MET A 151 2.17 -13.72 16.53
CA MET A 151 0.72 -13.61 16.42
C MET A 151 0.11 -13.69 17.81
N THR A 152 -0.86 -12.82 18.08
CA THR A 152 -1.80 -12.95 19.21
C THR A 152 -3.20 -12.99 18.65
N ALA A 153 -4.08 -13.73 19.31
CA ALA A 153 -5.49 -13.80 18.93
C ALA A 153 -6.33 -13.80 20.21
N ASP A 154 -7.32 -12.93 20.23
CA ASP A 154 -8.18 -12.70 21.38
C ASP A 154 -9.65 -12.71 20.96
N ILE A 155 -10.54 -13.28 21.76
CA ILE A 155 -11.98 -13.26 21.57
C ILE A 155 -12.61 -12.21 22.49
N SER A 156 -13.64 -11.51 22.00
CA SER A 156 -14.31 -10.44 22.76
C SER A 156 -15.02 -10.96 24.02
N SER A 157 -15.64 -12.13 23.93
CA SER A 157 -16.31 -12.79 25.05
C SER A 157 -16.45 -14.28 24.77
N ASN A 158 -16.37 -15.09 25.82
CA ASN A 158 -16.65 -16.53 25.77
C ASN A 158 -18.15 -16.86 26.02
N ASN A 159 -18.91 -15.86 26.52
CA ASN A 159 -20.35 -15.98 26.76
C ASN A 159 -21.05 -14.84 26.02
N VAL A 160 -21.93 -15.18 25.09
CA VAL A 160 -22.71 -14.24 24.30
C VAL A 160 -24.15 -14.75 24.18
N LYS A 161 -25.04 -13.91 23.68
CA LYS A 161 -26.43 -14.31 23.40
C LYS A 161 -26.63 -14.48 21.89
N THR A 162 -27.70 -15.21 21.52
CA THR A 162 -28.12 -15.22 20.12
C THR A 162 -28.34 -13.79 19.65
N ASP A 163 -27.98 -13.52 18.39
CA ASP A 163 -28.02 -12.21 17.74
C ASP A 163 -27.02 -11.16 18.31
N GLU A 164 -26.13 -11.55 19.23
CA GLU A 164 -25.04 -10.71 19.74
C GLU A 164 -23.74 -11.03 19.01
N ALA A 165 -23.04 -9.99 18.53
CA ALA A 165 -21.80 -10.17 17.78
C ALA A 165 -20.65 -10.64 18.66
N VAL A 166 -19.93 -11.66 18.20
CA VAL A 166 -18.64 -12.08 18.74
C VAL A 166 -17.53 -11.63 17.78
N THR A 167 -16.46 -11.08 18.33
CA THR A 167 -15.32 -10.60 17.55
C THR A 167 -14.05 -11.35 17.97
N ILE A 168 -13.33 -11.87 16.96
CA ILE A 168 -11.98 -12.40 17.16
C ILE A 168 -11.00 -11.41 16.56
N LYS A 169 -10.09 -10.91 17.39
CA LYS A 169 -9.05 -9.97 17.02
C LYS A 169 -7.72 -10.70 16.89
N VAL A 170 -7.23 -10.83 15.66
CA VAL A 170 -5.93 -11.42 15.37
C VAL A 170 -4.94 -10.29 15.07
N LYS A 171 -3.86 -10.22 15.86
CA LYS A 171 -2.78 -9.25 15.63
C LYS A 171 -1.50 -9.97 15.26
N ILE A 172 -1.00 -9.69 14.06
CA ILE A 172 0.28 -10.17 13.54
C ILE A 172 1.26 -9.02 13.63
N THR A 173 2.35 -9.21 14.36
CA THR A 173 3.42 -8.19 14.50
C THR A 173 4.72 -8.78 13.98
N GLY A 174 5.50 -7.98 13.25
CA GLY A 174 6.76 -8.52 12.75
C GLY A 174 7.63 -7.53 11.99
N ASN A 175 8.74 -8.09 11.52
CA ASN A 175 9.70 -7.44 10.65
C ASN A 175 9.87 -8.31 9.39
N GLY A 176 9.55 -7.73 8.23
CA GLY A 176 9.53 -8.41 6.95
C GLY A 176 8.45 -7.83 6.03
N ASN A 177 7.83 -8.67 5.23
CA ASN A 177 6.81 -8.25 4.27
C ASN A 177 5.39 -8.10 4.87
N VAL A 178 5.26 -7.48 6.06
CA VAL A 178 4.01 -7.35 6.84
C VAL A 178 2.81 -6.94 5.97
N LYS A 179 3.01 -6.01 5.05
CA LYS A 179 1.96 -5.48 4.17
C LYS A 179 1.42 -6.53 3.19
N LEU A 180 2.22 -7.52 2.84
CA LEU A 180 1.88 -8.56 1.86
C LEU A 180 1.28 -9.82 2.49
N VAL A 181 1.30 -9.91 3.82
CA VAL A 181 0.77 -11.06 4.56
C VAL A 181 -0.73 -11.17 4.35
N LYS A 182 -1.20 -12.35 3.91
CA LYS A 182 -2.63 -12.66 3.81
C LYS A 182 -3.23 -12.84 5.19
N ASN A 183 -4.52 -12.59 5.32
CA ASN A 183 -5.23 -12.79 6.57
C ASN A 183 -5.26 -14.29 6.92
N PRO A 184 -4.97 -14.70 8.16
CA PRO A 184 -5.19 -16.06 8.61
C PRO A 184 -6.66 -16.44 8.48
N GLU A 185 -6.92 -17.70 8.17
CA GLU A 185 -8.28 -18.20 8.10
C GLU A 185 -8.82 -18.45 9.51
N VAL A 186 -10.03 -17.95 9.77
CA VAL A 186 -10.80 -18.22 10.99
C VAL A 186 -12.05 -18.97 10.57
N VAL A 187 -12.20 -20.20 11.07
CA VAL A 187 -13.33 -21.07 10.77
C VAL A 187 -14.37 -20.93 11.86
N PHE A 188 -15.48 -20.28 11.55
CA PHE A 188 -16.64 -20.23 12.44
C PHE A 188 -17.57 -21.42 12.18
N PRO A 189 -18.35 -21.86 13.18
CA PRO A 189 -19.41 -22.86 13.00
C PRO A 189 -20.44 -22.40 11.96
N ASN A 190 -21.10 -23.35 11.29
CA ASN A 190 -22.08 -23.06 10.23
C ASN A 190 -23.30 -22.26 10.72
N ASP A 191 -23.56 -22.28 12.01
CA ASP A 191 -24.69 -21.59 12.65
C ASP A 191 -24.41 -20.10 12.95
N PHE A 192 -23.30 -19.57 12.42
CA PHE A 192 -22.90 -18.19 12.59
C PHE A 192 -23.03 -17.41 11.29
N ASP A 193 -23.56 -16.20 11.36
CA ASP A 193 -23.46 -15.22 10.30
C ASP A 193 -22.09 -14.55 10.36
N VAL A 194 -21.22 -14.84 9.39
CA VAL A 194 -19.86 -14.34 9.35
C VAL A 194 -19.78 -13.11 8.43
N TYR A 195 -19.11 -12.06 8.89
CA TYR A 195 -18.93 -10.82 8.16
C TYR A 195 -17.51 -10.70 7.64
N ASP A 196 -17.32 -9.85 6.63
CA ASP A 196 -15.99 -9.55 6.10
C ASP A 196 -15.09 -8.95 7.19
N PRO A 197 -13.85 -9.41 7.32
CA PRO A 197 -12.96 -8.95 8.37
C PRO A 197 -12.50 -7.50 8.15
N LYS A 198 -12.49 -6.72 9.23
CA LYS A 198 -11.88 -5.40 9.24
C LYS A 198 -10.37 -5.54 9.43
N VAL A 199 -9.59 -4.82 8.60
CA VAL A 199 -8.13 -4.88 8.63
C VAL A 199 -7.55 -3.49 8.90
N GLU A 200 -6.69 -3.41 9.91
CA GLU A 200 -5.93 -2.22 10.26
C GLU A 200 -4.43 -2.53 10.21
N MET A 201 -3.63 -1.61 9.69
CA MET A 201 -2.18 -1.76 9.59
C MET A 201 -1.48 -0.55 10.19
N ASP A 202 -0.49 -0.83 11.05
CA ASP A 202 0.46 0.15 11.56
C ASP A 202 1.87 -0.30 11.14
N ILE A 203 2.42 0.34 10.10
CA ILE A 203 3.63 -0.09 9.42
C ILE A 203 4.62 1.07 9.33
N LYS A 204 5.86 0.79 9.71
CA LYS A 204 6.99 1.71 9.56
C LYS A 204 7.99 1.14 8.56
N THR A 205 8.32 1.94 7.55
CA THR A 205 9.36 1.63 6.57
C THR A 205 10.61 2.44 6.89
N THR A 206 11.71 1.75 7.17
CA THR A 206 13.01 2.36 7.50
C THR A 206 14.12 1.73 6.67
N THR A 207 15.33 2.27 6.75
CA THR A 207 16.51 1.69 6.11
C THR A 207 16.87 0.29 6.63
N ALA A 208 16.42 -0.06 7.84
CA ALA A 208 16.60 -1.40 8.42
C ALA A 208 15.58 -2.42 7.90
N GLY A 209 14.54 -1.97 7.18
CA GLY A 209 13.46 -2.80 6.66
C GLY A 209 12.09 -2.27 7.04
N VAL A 210 11.09 -3.11 6.84
CA VAL A 210 9.69 -2.83 7.17
C VAL A 210 9.30 -3.59 8.42
N SER A 211 8.76 -2.89 9.39
CA SER A 211 8.25 -3.46 10.65
C SER A 211 6.89 -2.88 10.98
N GLY A 212 6.12 -3.61 11.77
CA GLY A 212 4.81 -3.13 12.19
C GLY A 212 3.85 -4.23 12.57
N SER A 213 2.58 -3.89 12.62
CA SER A 213 1.51 -4.84 12.92
C SER A 213 0.36 -4.74 11.94
N LYS A 214 -0.27 -5.89 11.73
CA LYS A 214 -1.53 -6.05 11.00
C LYS A 214 -2.54 -6.61 11.97
N THR A 215 -3.61 -5.88 12.23
CA THR A 215 -4.71 -6.28 13.10
C THR A 215 -5.91 -6.62 12.23
N ILE A 216 -6.46 -7.81 12.41
CA ILE A 216 -7.63 -8.31 11.67
C ILE A 216 -8.73 -8.60 12.70
N GLU A 217 -9.89 -8.00 12.53
CA GLU A 217 -11.06 -8.21 13.35
C GLU A 217 -12.09 -9.01 12.56
N TYR A 218 -12.30 -10.26 12.98
CA TYR A 218 -13.31 -11.17 12.42
C TYR A 218 -14.56 -11.09 13.29
N MET A 219 -15.69 -10.76 12.69
CA MET A 219 -16.96 -10.63 13.37
C MET A 219 -17.93 -11.71 12.90
N ALA A 220 -18.60 -12.36 13.85
CA ALA A 220 -19.64 -13.32 13.57
C ALA A 220 -20.78 -13.21 14.57
N ILE A 221 -22.00 -13.57 14.18
CA ILE A 221 -23.21 -13.51 15.00
C ILE A 221 -23.82 -14.92 15.07
N PRO A 222 -23.89 -15.54 16.28
CA PRO A 222 -24.53 -16.84 16.46
C PRO A 222 -26.05 -16.74 16.30
N ARG A 223 -26.63 -17.66 15.56
CA ARG A 223 -28.09 -17.73 15.32
C ARG A 223 -28.82 -18.56 16.37
N TYR A 224 -28.13 -19.53 16.97
CA TYR A 224 -28.75 -20.50 17.89
C TYR A 224 -27.97 -20.52 19.21
N ALA A 225 -28.70 -20.82 20.29
CA ALA A 225 -28.09 -21.06 21.60
C ALA A 225 -27.42 -22.45 21.62
N GLY A 226 -26.32 -22.57 22.33
CA GLY A 226 -25.55 -23.80 22.46
C GLY A 226 -24.08 -23.55 22.79
N ASP A 227 -23.33 -24.64 22.89
CA ASP A 227 -21.89 -24.60 23.09
C ASP A 227 -21.19 -24.83 21.75
N PHE A 228 -20.35 -23.91 21.37
CA PHE A 228 -19.62 -23.92 20.12
C PHE A 228 -18.11 -23.88 20.37
N GLU A 229 -17.36 -24.45 19.44
CA GLU A 229 -15.89 -24.38 19.47
C GLU A 229 -15.39 -23.76 18.17
N ILE A 230 -14.59 -22.72 18.29
CA ILE A 230 -13.85 -22.11 17.18
C ILE A 230 -12.45 -22.68 17.20
N PRO A 231 -12.01 -23.37 16.14
CA PRO A 231 -10.70 -24.03 16.11
C PRO A 231 -9.55 -23.06 16.29
N ALA A 232 -8.39 -23.56 16.71
CA ALA A 232 -7.16 -22.80 16.81
C ALA A 232 -6.78 -22.14 15.48
N ILE A 233 -6.52 -20.85 15.52
CA ILE A 233 -6.12 -20.06 14.35
C ILE A 233 -4.63 -20.31 14.12
N ALA A 234 -4.27 -20.77 12.92
CA ALA A 234 -2.91 -21.05 12.55
C ALA A 234 -2.35 -19.98 11.60
N PHE A 235 -1.16 -19.51 11.89
CA PHE A 235 -0.38 -18.58 11.07
C PHE A 235 1.01 -19.13 10.83
N SER A 236 1.39 -19.31 9.57
CA SER A 236 2.73 -19.77 9.22
C SER A 236 3.48 -18.73 8.41
N TYR A 237 4.77 -18.63 8.69
CA TYR A 237 5.68 -17.73 8.00
C TYR A 237 7.02 -18.40 7.72
N PHE A 238 7.76 -17.88 6.75
CA PHE A 238 9.12 -18.31 6.48
C PHE A 238 10.10 -17.43 7.27
N ASP A 239 10.84 -18.05 8.17
CA ASP A 239 11.89 -17.37 8.93
C ASP A 239 13.21 -17.40 8.17
N ILE A 240 13.65 -16.26 7.70
CA ILE A 240 14.88 -16.08 6.91
C ILE A 240 16.12 -16.53 7.69
N LYS A 241 16.13 -16.32 9.02
CA LYS A 241 17.30 -16.65 9.86
C LYS A 241 17.51 -18.14 9.99
N SER A 242 16.43 -18.91 10.18
CA SER A 242 16.50 -20.36 10.28
C SER A 242 16.37 -21.07 8.93
N GLY A 243 15.95 -20.36 7.87
CA GLY A 243 15.71 -20.94 6.54
C GLY A 243 14.55 -21.94 6.52
N SER A 244 13.59 -21.82 7.44
CA SER A 244 12.51 -22.78 7.63
C SER A 244 11.16 -22.09 7.91
N TYR A 245 10.07 -22.86 7.66
CA TYR A 245 8.74 -22.40 8.03
C TYR A 245 8.50 -22.56 9.52
N LYS A 246 7.90 -21.55 10.13
CA LYS A 246 7.43 -21.57 11.51
C LYS A 246 5.93 -21.37 11.55
N THR A 247 5.24 -22.13 12.42
CA THR A 247 3.81 -22.04 12.61
C THR A 247 3.51 -21.61 14.03
N ILE A 248 2.69 -20.56 14.17
CA ILE A 248 2.14 -20.08 15.42
C ILE A 248 0.65 -20.46 15.43
N LYS A 249 0.14 -20.95 16.56
CA LYS A 249 -1.28 -21.29 16.73
C LYS A 249 -1.82 -20.57 17.96
N SER A 250 -3.07 -20.11 17.88
CA SER A 250 -3.83 -19.71 19.06
C SER A 250 -4.34 -20.95 19.82
N GLU A 251 -4.86 -20.74 21.01
CA GLU A 251 -5.74 -21.71 21.63
C GLU A 251 -7.08 -21.77 20.89
N PRO A 252 -7.80 -22.90 20.93
CA PRO A 252 -9.19 -22.97 20.46
C PRO A 252 -10.09 -22.18 21.41
N TYR A 253 -11.14 -21.57 20.89
CA TYR A 253 -12.09 -20.79 21.70
C TYR A 253 -13.38 -21.59 21.92
N LYS A 254 -13.75 -21.75 23.20
CA LYS A 254 -15.06 -22.31 23.58
C LYS A 254 -16.01 -21.15 23.82
N LEU A 255 -17.12 -21.16 23.12
CA LEU A 255 -18.13 -20.10 23.16
C LEU A 255 -19.45 -20.69 23.65
N HIS A 256 -19.96 -20.17 24.75
CA HIS A 256 -21.30 -20.47 25.25
C HIS A 256 -22.29 -19.41 24.79
N VAL A 257 -23.31 -19.83 24.04
CA VAL A 257 -24.34 -18.94 23.49
C VAL A 257 -25.64 -19.18 24.23
N GLU A 258 -26.09 -18.18 24.98
CA GLU A 258 -27.39 -18.18 25.67
C GLU A 258 -28.50 -17.72 24.73
N GLN A 259 -29.75 -18.11 25.04
CA GLN A 259 -30.92 -17.61 24.34
C GLN A 259 -31.10 -16.10 24.58
N GLY A 260 -31.07 -15.28 23.54
CA GLY A 260 -31.36 -13.85 23.59
C GLY A 260 -32.86 -13.56 23.83
N LYS A 261 -33.20 -12.37 24.36
CA LYS A 261 -34.58 -11.99 24.67
C LYS A 261 -35.48 -11.72 23.45
N GLY A 262 -34.99 -11.87 22.21
CA GLY A 262 -35.68 -11.55 20.98
C GLY A 262 -36.24 -12.75 20.21
N GLY A 263 -36.03 -13.97 20.63
CA GLY A 263 -36.46 -15.18 19.95
C GLY A 263 -37.82 -15.65 20.38
N SER A 264 -38.86 -15.33 19.63
CA SER A 264 -40.16 -15.94 19.72
C SER A 264 -40.08 -17.43 19.37
N GLY A 265 -40.09 -18.28 20.38
CA GLY A 265 -40.54 -19.67 20.38
C GLY A 265 -40.12 -20.60 19.24
N SER A 266 -39.08 -21.39 19.46
CA SER A 266 -39.16 -22.82 19.12
C SER A 266 -38.29 -23.62 20.09
N SER A 267 -38.95 -24.54 20.80
CA SER A 267 -38.37 -25.50 21.74
C SER A 267 -37.21 -26.28 21.13
N PRO A 268 -36.23 -26.75 21.93
CA PRO A 268 -35.13 -27.57 21.44
C PRO A 268 -35.68 -28.91 20.95
N VAL A 269 -35.76 -29.05 19.65
CA VAL A 269 -35.93 -30.39 19.05
C VAL A 269 -34.54 -31.01 19.02
N VAL A 270 -34.24 -31.86 19.96
CA VAL A 270 -33.18 -32.85 19.87
C VAL A 270 -33.52 -33.75 18.68
N SER A 271 -32.93 -33.52 17.53
CA SER A 271 -33.02 -34.43 16.41
C SER A 271 -31.62 -34.84 15.97
N ASN A 272 -31.29 -36.08 16.34
CA ASN A 272 -30.37 -36.91 15.59
C ASN A 272 -30.87 -36.94 14.14
N PHE A 273 -30.23 -36.25 13.22
CA PHE A 273 -30.44 -36.45 11.79
C PHE A 273 -29.12 -36.56 11.05
N SER A 274 -28.81 -37.83 10.76
CA SER A 274 -28.08 -38.25 9.60
C SER A 274 -28.74 -37.76 8.33
N ASN A 275 -28.01 -37.06 7.47
CA ASN A 275 -28.10 -36.90 6.03
C ASN A 275 -29.47 -37.08 5.32
N LYS A 276 -29.78 -36.08 4.56
CA LYS A 276 -30.51 -35.95 3.30
C LYS A 276 -31.74 -35.05 3.37
N GLU A 277 -31.77 -34.14 2.37
CA GLU A 277 -32.91 -33.33 1.94
C GLU A 277 -33.11 -31.95 2.63
N SER A 278 -32.36 -30.96 2.18
CA SER A 278 -32.78 -29.57 2.30
C SER A 278 -32.62 -28.78 0.97
N VAL A 279 -33.30 -29.28 -0.07
CA VAL A 279 -33.48 -28.53 -1.32
C VAL A 279 -34.99 -28.22 -1.49
N LYS A 280 -35.68 -27.76 -0.46
CA LYS A 280 -37.14 -27.46 -0.59
C LYS A 280 -37.63 -26.15 0.03
N TYR A 281 -36.73 -25.23 0.44
CA TYR A 281 -37.16 -23.95 1.01
C TYR A 281 -36.54 -22.70 0.37
N LEU A 282 -36.15 -22.77 -0.89
CA LEU A 282 -35.72 -21.60 -1.66
C LEU A 282 -36.86 -20.73 -2.21
N GLY A 283 -38.10 -20.99 -1.80
CA GLY A 283 -39.27 -20.31 -2.34
C GLY A 283 -39.98 -19.32 -1.42
N LYS A 284 -39.49 -19.05 -0.20
CA LYS A 284 -40.23 -18.20 0.75
C LYS A 284 -39.49 -16.99 1.32
N ASP A 285 -38.27 -16.73 0.94
CA ASP A 285 -37.45 -15.70 1.60
C ASP A 285 -37.23 -14.41 0.78
N ILE A 286 -38.05 -14.18 -0.25
CA ILE A 286 -38.13 -12.87 -0.89
C ILE A 286 -39.42 -12.17 -0.37
N ARG A 287 -39.39 -11.75 0.92
CA ARG A 287 -40.56 -11.09 1.56
C ARG A 287 -40.54 -9.57 1.49
N TYR A 288 -39.61 -8.93 0.82
CA TYR A 288 -39.51 -7.46 0.75
C TYR A 288 -39.45 -6.89 -0.66
N LEU A 289 -40.09 -7.53 -1.65
CA LEU A 289 -40.56 -6.79 -2.80
C LEU A 289 -41.93 -6.20 -2.43
N LYS A 290 -41.93 -4.89 -2.12
CA LYS A 290 -43.17 -4.12 -1.94
C LYS A 290 -43.91 -4.14 -3.29
N THR A 291 -44.93 -4.97 -3.44
CA THR A 291 -45.69 -5.16 -4.70
C THR A 291 -46.83 -4.17 -4.87
N LYS A 292 -47.00 -3.21 -3.94
CA LYS A 292 -48.03 -2.15 -4.03
C LYS A 292 -47.40 -0.83 -3.61
N ASP A 293 -47.77 0.21 -4.37
CA ASP A 293 -47.36 1.62 -4.19
C ASP A 293 -45.89 1.93 -4.49
N PHE A 294 -45.49 1.77 -5.74
CA PHE A 294 -44.35 2.49 -6.29
C PHE A 294 -44.86 3.81 -6.86
N SER A 295 -44.56 4.91 -6.19
CA SER A 295 -44.52 6.21 -6.85
C SER A 295 -43.11 6.31 -7.48
N PHE A 296 -43.05 6.16 -8.79
CA PHE A 296 -41.84 6.56 -9.52
C PHE A 296 -41.82 8.07 -9.46
N ILE A 297 -40.77 8.63 -8.87
CA ILE A 297 -40.40 10.01 -9.11
C ILE A 297 -39.93 10.03 -10.55
N GLU A 298 -40.75 10.58 -11.45
CA GLU A 298 -40.29 10.89 -12.80
C GLU A 298 -39.07 11.79 -12.66
N GLY A 299 -37.91 11.30 -13.10
CA GLY A 299 -36.65 12.01 -13.06
C GLY A 299 -36.64 13.16 -14.07
N GLY A 300 -37.44 14.19 -13.80
CA GLY A 300 -37.60 15.37 -14.64
C GLY A 300 -37.58 16.70 -13.85
N ASP A 301 -37.99 16.66 -12.60
CA ASP A 301 -38.14 17.89 -11.82
C ASP A 301 -36.90 18.12 -10.92
N GLY A 302 -35.89 18.74 -11.48
CA GLY A 302 -34.71 19.18 -10.72
C GLY A 302 -33.37 19.10 -11.42
N ILE A 303 -33.32 18.57 -12.65
CA ILE A 303 -32.05 18.55 -13.38
C ILE A 303 -31.84 19.94 -14.01
N PHE A 304 -30.90 20.71 -13.46
CA PHE A 304 -30.48 22.00 -13.99
C PHE A 304 -30.00 21.89 -15.46
N PHE A 305 -29.42 20.76 -15.86
CA PHE A 305 -28.97 20.47 -17.23
C PHE A 305 -30.15 20.31 -18.19
N GLY A 306 -30.19 21.15 -19.24
CA GLY A 306 -31.27 21.14 -20.23
C GLY A 306 -32.52 21.96 -19.86
N SER A 307 -32.56 22.63 -18.69
CA SER A 307 -33.60 23.54 -18.31
C SER A 307 -33.45 24.89 -19.03
N PHE A 308 -34.55 25.64 -19.15
CA PHE A 308 -34.52 26.99 -19.71
C PHE A 308 -33.45 27.89 -19.01
N MET A 309 -33.29 27.72 -17.71
CA MET A 309 -32.30 28.44 -16.90
C MET A 309 -30.86 28.07 -17.29
N TYR A 310 -30.61 26.83 -17.68
CA TYR A 310 -29.31 26.37 -18.18
C TYR A 310 -28.91 27.12 -19.45
N TYR A 311 -29.82 27.23 -20.44
CA TYR A 311 -29.52 27.94 -21.68
C TYR A 311 -29.37 29.46 -21.48
N LEU A 312 -30.12 30.01 -20.52
CA LEU A 312 -30.04 31.43 -20.18
C LEU A 312 -28.68 31.83 -19.63
N CYS A 313 -28.01 30.92 -18.86
CA CYS A 313 -26.65 31.14 -18.36
C CYS A 313 -25.61 31.29 -19.47
N TYR A 314 -25.83 30.71 -20.64
CA TYR A 314 -24.94 30.88 -21.79
C TYR A 314 -25.33 32.04 -22.71
N ILE A 315 -26.60 32.24 -22.92
CA ILE A 315 -27.11 33.31 -23.82
C ILE A 315 -26.84 34.69 -23.28
N VAL A 316 -27.03 34.90 -21.98
CA VAL A 316 -26.84 36.23 -21.34
C VAL A 316 -25.39 36.72 -21.45
N PRO A 317 -24.35 35.93 -21.11
CA PRO A 317 -22.96 36.37 -21.29
C PRO A 317 -22.60 36.63 -22.75
N ALA A 318 -23.14 35.82 -23.68
CA ALA A 318 -22.87 35.97 -25.11
C ALA A 318 -23.45 37.30 -25.64
N ILE A 319 -24.67 37.65 -25.23
CA ILE A 319 -25.28 38.95 -25.60
C ILE A 319 -24.48 40.09 -25.00
N LEU A 320 -24.10 40.00 -23.73
CA LEU A 320 -23.31 41.07 -23.07
C LEU A 320 -21.94 41.24 -23.78
N PHE A 321 -21.30 40.15 -24.20
CA PHE A 321 -20.07 40.24 -24.95
C PHE A 321 -20.24 40.93 -26.30
N ILE A 322 -21.32 40.63 -27.03
CA ILE A 322 -21.63 41.30 -28.32
C ILE A 322 -21.88 42.79 -28.09
N VAL A 323 -22.70 43.17 -27.09
CA VAL A 323 -22.96 44.57 -26.76
C VAL A 323 -21.68 45.32 -26.40
N PHE A 324 -20.83 44.70 -25.58
CA PHE A 324 -19.57 45.29 -25.17
C PHE A 324 -18.60 45.44 -26.35
N PHE A 325 -18.60 44.48 -27.27
CA PHE A 325 -17.80 44.52 -28.47
C PHE A 325 -18.23 45.69 -29.41
N PHE A 326 -19.55 45.93 -29.57
CA PHE A 326 -20.03 47.03 -30.35
C PHE A 326 -19.75 48.41 -29.72
N ILE A 327 -19.87 48.51 -28.40
CA ILE A 327 -19.51 49.73 -27.64
C ILE A 327 -18.01 50.01 -27.79
N TYR A 328 -17.18 49.00 -27.60
CA TYR A 328 -15.72 49.10 -27.76
C TYR A 328 -15.35 49.55 -29.18
N ARG A 329 -15.95 48.94 -30.19
CA ARG A 329 -15.73 49.33 -31.61
C ARG A 329 -16.17 50.74 -31.91
N LYS A 330 -17.23 51.22 -31.28
CA LYS A 330 -17.69 52.61 -31.40
C LYS A 330 -16.69 53.58 -30.80
N GLN A 331 -16.22 53.30 -29.59
CA GLN A 331 -15.21 54.12 -28.92
C GLN A 331 -13.86 54.18 -29.66
N VAL A 332 -13.42 53.06 -30.24
CA VAL A 332 -12.21 53.04 -31.04
C VAL A 332 -12.34 53.76 -32.40
N LYS A 333 -13.56 54.01 -32.91
CA LYS A 333 -13.79 54.78 -34.10
C LYS A 333 -13.97 56.31 -33.83
N GLU A 334 -14.27 56.68 -32.59
CA GLU A 334 -14.47 58.10 -32.19
C GLU A 334 -13.18 58.69 -31.58
N ASN A 335 -12.13 57.91 -31.35
CA ASN A 335 -10.75 58.35 -31.06
C ASN A 335 -9.86 58.17 -32.31
#